data_c3b6b8af3ab7312fb15115b5ed27fde5
#
_entry.id   c3b6b8af3ab7312fb15115b5ed27fde5
#
_cell.length_a   1.000
_cell.length_b   1.000
_cell.length_c   1.000
_cell.angle_alpha   90.00
_cell.angle_beta   90.00
_cell.angle_gamma   90.00
#
_symmetry.space_group_name_H-M   'P 1'
#
loop_
_entity.id
_entity.type
_entity.pdbx_description
1 polymer ?
#
loop_
_entity_poly.entity_id
_entity_poly.type
_entity_poly.pdbx_seq_one_letter_code
_entity_poly.pdbx_strand_id
1 'polypeptide(L)'
;MEKKIIVAPLHWGLGHASRCVPIINSLLENNYTPIIASDGNALQFLKQEFPNLESFELPSYRISYGRNLKLKILFQLPSIVKSVQQEKRIINDFILKNKDVVGVISDNRFGVRSSLVPSVYLTHQINVLSGATTFFSSFLHQKIIKKYDECWIPDTPDSQFSGKLSSTKKNLNYKFIGVLSRFKKEVLEKKIDILVLLSGPEPNRTLLETKLISEFKNDPRNIVFVLGIVAGKQKKWTVGNNTFYNYLLSNALQKIINSSEIIISRSGYSSIMDFAILRKKVFFIPTENQSEQAYLAKYLQVNGIAPFSKIADFSKEKLLQVQKMKGLNTEATHLKANLFSLFERK
;
A
#
# COMPACT_ATOMS: atom_id res chain seq x y z
N MET A 1 1.02 -11.54 30.91
CA MET A 1 1.99 -11.86 29.84
C MET A 1 1.76 -10.90 28.69
N GLU A 2 2.82 -10.39 28.12
CA GLU A 2 2.78 -9.55 26.92
C GLU A 2 2.19 -10.36 25.76
N LYS A 3 1.26 -9.81 25.00
CA LYS A 3 0.65 -10.47 23.84
C LYS A 3 1.26 -9.91 22.57
N LYS A 4 2.06 -10.71 21.87
CA LYS A 4 2.73 -10.30 20.63
C LYS A 4 1.98 -10.73 19.39
N ILE A 5 1.96 -9.86 18.37
CA ILE A 5 1.34 -10.14 17.06
C ILE A 5 2.34 -9.84 15.94
N ILE A 6 2.60 -10.83 15.09
CA ILE A 6 3.44 -10.67 13.91
C ILE A 6 2.65 -9.91 12.83
N VAL A 7 3.20 -8.79 12.32
CA VAL A 7 2.64 -8.01 11.21
C VAL A 7 3.60 -8.10 10.03
N ALA A 8 3.14 -8.69 8.94
CA ALA A 8 4.01 -9.04 7.83
C ALA A 8 3.53 -8.50 6.47
N PRO A 9 3.90 -7.27 6.09
CA PRO A 9 3.62 -6.73 4.76
C PRO A 9 4.51 -7.34 3.68
N LEU A 10 3.93 -7.51 2.49
CA LEU A 10 4.67 -7.88 1.29
C LEU A 10 5.55 -6.70 0.82
N HIS A 11 6.80 -7.00 0.48
CA HIS A 11 7.68 -6.04 -0.17
C HIS A 11 7.38 -5.95 -1.67
N TRP A 12 6.32 -5.24 -2.01
CA TRP A 12 5.96 -4.91 -3.39
C TRP A 12 5.66 -3.41 -3.53
N GLY A 13 6.70 -2.60 -3.39
CA GLY A 13 6.62 -1.17 -3.16
C GLY A 13 6.31 -0.84 -1.68
N LEU A 14 6.13 0.45 -1.37
CA LEU A 14 5.89 0.90 0.01
C LEU A 14 4.40 0.82 0.43
N GLY A 15 3.49 0.56 -0.50
CA GLY A 15 2.05 0.59 -0.24
C GLY A 15 1.58 -0.40 0.83
N HIS A 16 2.13 -1.63 0.82
CA HIS A 16 1.82 -2.63 1.84
C HIS A 16 2.37 -2.23 3.22
N ALA A 17 3.63 -1.79 3.26
CA ALA A 17 4.23 -1.32 4.50
C ALA A 17 3.48 -0.11 5.07
N SER A 18 3.14 0.87 4.24
CA SER A 18 2.43 2.09 4.68
C SER A 18 1.04 1.79 5.25
N ARG A 19 0.29 0.87 4.68
CA ARG A 19 -1.03 0.51 5.21
C ARG A 19 -0.97 -0.38 6.46
N CYS A 20 0.17 -1.00 6.75
CA CYS A 20 0.38 -1.69 8.02
C CYS A 20 0.65 -0.72 9.19
N VAL A 21 1.09 0.52 8.93
CA VAL A 21 1.33 1.52 9.99
C VAL A 21 0.10 1.75 10.88
N PRO A 22 -1.12 2.05 10.36
CA PRO A 22 -2.30 2.20 11.20
C PRO A 22 -2.70 0.92 11.94
N ILE A 23 -2.41 -0.26 11.40
CA ILE A 23 -2.65 -1.55 12.08
C ILE A 23 -1.69 -1.70 13.26
N ILE A 24 -0.40 -1.41 13.06
CA ILE A 24 0.62 -1.46 14.12
C ILE A 24 0.26 -0.48 15.24
N ASN A 25 -0.12 0.76 14.91
CA ASN A 25 -0.54 1.74 15.91
C ASN A 25 -1.77 1.25 16.70
N SER A 26 -2.77 0.71 16.01
CA SER A 26 -3.96 0.19 16.66
C SER A 26 -3.67 -1.02 17.55
N LEU A 27 -2.73 -1.88 17.19
CA LEU A 27 -2.28 -2.97 18.05
C LEU A 27 -1.64 -2.43 19.34
N LEU A 28 -0.76 -1.43 19.24
CA LEU A 28 -0.13 -0.76 20.38
C LEU A 28 -1.18 -0.11 21.30
N GLU A 29 -2.17 0.60 20.73
CA GLU A 29 -3.29 1.21 21.46
C GLU A 29 -4.16 0.18 22.20
N ASN A 30 -4.19 -1.08 21.73
CA ASN A 30 -4.95 -2.18 22.34
C ASN A 30 -4.07 -3.14 23.15
N ASN A 31 -2.92 -2.69 23.63
CA ASN A 31 -2.00 -3.43 24.51
C ASN A 31 -1.44 -4.73 23.89
N TYR A 32 -1.28 -4.78 22.57
CA TYR A 32 -0.48 -5.79 21.88
C TYR A 32 0.90 -5.22 21.54
N THR A 33 1.91 -6.08 21.50
CA THR A 33 3.25 -5.74 21.03
C THR A 33 3.43 -6.26 19.60
N PRO A 34 3.43 -5.38 18.58
CA PRO A 34 3.68 -5.80 17.21
C PRO A 34 5.13 -6.25 16.99
N ILE A 35 5.32 -7.31 16.20
CA ILE A 35 6.61 -7.75 15.67
C ILE A 35 6.56 -7.58 14.15
N ILE A 36 7.52 -6.85 13.60
CA ILE A 36 7.56 -6.55 12.17
C ILE A 36 8.31 -7.66 11.43
N ALA A 37 7.66 -8.30 10.46
CA ALA A 37 8.29 -9.33 9.64
C ALA A 37 8.13 -9.00 8.15
N SER A 38 9.21 -8.64 7.47
CA SER A 38 9.18 -8.28 6.03
C SER A 38 10.56 -8.42 5.41
N ASP A 39 10.74 -7.90 4.21
CA ASP A 39 12.03 -7.85 3.52
C ASP A 39 12.25 -6.48 2.84
N GLY A 40 13.49 -6.23 2.43
CA GLY A 40 13.89 -5.08 1.61
C GLY A 40 13.40 -3.73 2.13
N ASN A 41 12.98 -2.84 1.22
CA ASN A 41 12.58 -1.47 1.55
C ASN A 41 11.33 -1.40 2.45
N ALA A 42 10.45 -2.40 2.41
CA ALA A 42 9.29 -2.46 3.29
C ALA A 42 9.69 -2.65 4.75
N LEU A 43 10.65 -3.56 5.02
CA LEU A 43 11.21 -3.76 6.34
C LEU A 43 11.98 -2.52 6.82
N GLN A 44 12.83 -1.95 5.96
CA GLN A 44 13.60 -0.74 6.29
C GLN A 44 12.71 0.44 6.64
N PHE A 45 11.63 0.66 5.87
CA PHE A 45 10.66 1.71 6.13
C PHE A 45 9.98 1.52 7.50
N LEU A 46 9.46 0.32 7.80
CA LEU A 46 8.79 0.07 9.07
C LEU A 46 9.73 0.14 10.27
N LYS A 47 11.01 -0.25 10.12
CA LYS A 47 12.02 -0.07 11.18
C LYS A 47 12.31 1.40 11.46
N GLN A 48 12.20 2.28 10.47
CA GLN A 48 12.35 3.74 10.67
C GLN A 48 11.09 4.37 11.28
N GLU A 49 9.90 3.88 10.92
CA GLU A 49 8.63 4.34 11.53
C GLU A 49 8.49 3.86 13.00
N PHE A 50 9.00 2.66 13.31
CA PHE A 50 8.89 2.01 14.61
C PHE A 50 10.26 1.47 15.09
N PRO A 51 11.20 2.35 15.45
CA PRO A 51 12.57 1.94 15.77
C PRO A 51 12.71 1.06 17.03
N ASN A 52 11.69 1.07 17.90
CA ASN A 52 11.68 0.31 19.15
C ASN A 52 10.98 -1.05 19.05
N LEU A 53 10.37 -1.39 17.91
CA LEU A 53 9.71 -2.67 17.74
C LEU A 53 10.69 -3.74 17.28
N GLU A 54 10.51 -4.96 17.80
CA GLU A 54 11.20 -6.15 17.32
C GLU A 54 10.90 -6.38 15.84
N SER A 55 11.92 -6.77 15.09
CA SER A 55 11.74 -7.06 13.67
C SER A 55 12.68 -8.16 13.19
N PHE A 56 12.25 -8.95 12.19
CA PHE A 56 13.08 -9.93 11.51
C PHE A 56 12.80 -9.98 10.01
N GLU A 57 13.78 -10.49 9.26
CA GLU A 57 13.71 -10.56 7.81
C GLU A 57 13.04 -11.87 7.35
N LEU A 58 12.16 -11.75 6.35
CA LEU A 58 11.52 -12.84 5.65
C LEU A 58 12.09 -13.03 4.25
N PRO A 59 11.97 -14.24 3.65
CA PRO A 59 12.39 -14.47 2.27
C PRO A 59 11.72 -13.52 1.28
N SER A 60 12.50 -12.98 0.35
CA SER A 60 11.96 -12.15 -0.74
C SER A 60 11.33 -13.00 -1.83
N TYR A 61 10.20 -12.58 -2.36
CA TYR A 61 9.59 -13.23 -3.55
C TYR A 61 10.31 -12.90 -4.85
N ARG A 62 11.21 -11.88 -4.85
CA ARG A 62 12.03 -11.43 -6.00
C ARG A 62 11.23 -11.25 -7.29
N ILE A 63 9.98 -10.78 -7.17
CA ILE A 63 9.11 -10.55 -8.33
C ILE A 63 9.68 -9.40 -9.15
N SER A 64 10.07 -9.68 -10.40
CA SER A 64 10.58 -8.68 -11.32
C SER A 64 9.53 -8.24 -12.32
N TYR A 65 9.39 -6.92 -12.52
CA TYR A 65 8.55 -6.35 -13.56
C TYR A 65 9.26 -6.38 -14.93
N GLY A 66 8.48 -6.45 -16.02
CA GLY A 66 9.00 -6.35 -17.36
C GLY A 66 7.88 -6.47 -18.41
N ARG A 67 8.23 -6.29 -19.71
CA ARG A 67 7.26 -6.28 -20.83
C ARG A 67 6.33 -7.50 -20.87
N ASN A 68 6.75 -8.67 -20.37
CA ASN A 68 5.97 -9.91 -20.36
C ASN A 68 5.80 -10.42 -18.92
N LEU A 69 5.19 -9.60 -18.03
CA LEU A 69 4.98 -9.91 -16.62
C LEU A 69 4.36 -11.30 -16.39
N LYS A 70 3.37 -11.70 -17.19
CA LYS A 70 2.69 -12.99 -17.08
C LYS A 70 3.62 -14.19 -17.30
N LEU A 71 4.44 -14.16 -18.35
CA LEU A 71 5.44 -15.20 -18.60
C LEU A 71 6.51 -15.23 -17.51
N LYS A 72 6.98 -14.06 -17.07
CA LYS A 72 7.97 -13.98 -16.00
C LYS A 72 7.44 -14.54 -14.67
N ILE A 73 6.20 -14.27 -14.31
CA ILE A 73 5.57 -14.85 -13.11
C ILE A 73 5.50 -16.38 -13.24
N LEU A 74 5.16 -16.92 -14.42
CA LEU A 74 5.12 -18.37 -14.63
C LEU A 74 6.49 -19.03 -14.40
N PHE A 75 7.57 -18.43 -14.92
CA PHE A 75 8.94 -18.90 -14.67
C PHE A 75 9.41 -18.71 -13.22
N GLN A 76 8.84 -17.76 -12.49
CA GLN A 76 9.15 -17.48 -11.09
C GLN A 76 8.33 -18.32 -10.09
N LEU A 77 7.28 -19.04 -10.55
CA LEU A 77 6.42 -19.84 -9.69
C LEU A 77 7.19 -20.79 -8.74
N PRO A 78 8.20 -21.57 -9.20
CA PRO A 78 8.95 -22.46 -8.30
C PRO A 78 9.66 -21.67 -7.18
N SER A 79 10.26 -20.52 -7.49
CA SER A 79 10.92 -19.65 -6.51
C SER A 79 9.92 -19.06 -5.51
N ILE A 80 8.77 -18.62 -5.99
CA ILE A 80 7.68 -18.10 -5.13
C ILE A 80 7.18 -19.19 -4.18
N VAL A 81 6.94 -20.41 -4.69
CA VAL A 81 6.51 -21.56 -3.86
C VAL A 81 7.56 -21.88 -2.80
N LYS A 82 8.85 -21.88 -3.15
CA LYS A 82 9.94 -22.08 -2.18
C LYS A 82 9.94 -21.00 -1.11
N SER A 83 9.81 -19.73 -1.49
CA SER A 83 9.73 -18.61 -0.54
C SER A 83 8.53 -18.74 0.40
N VAL A 84 7.36 -19.12 -0.12
CA VAL A 84 6.12 -19.37 0.67
C VAL A 84 6.33 -20.51 1.70
N GLN A 85 7.02 -21.58 1.30
CA GLN A 85 7.35 -22.68 2.22
C GLN A 85 8.34 -22.25 3.31
N GLN A 86 9.35 -21.46 2.93
CA GLN A 86 10.32 -20.92 3.88
C GLN A 86 9.67 -19.94 4.88
N GLU A 87 8.79 -19.04 4.40
CA GLU A 87 8.01 -18.16 5.27
C GLU A 87 7.26 -18.95 6.33
N LYS A 88 6.50 -19.97 5.89
CA LYS A 88 5.71 -20.81 6.81
C LYS A 88 6.59 -21.47 7.87
N ARG A 89 7.78 -21.96 7.48
CA ARG A 89 8.73 -22.57 8.43
C ARG A 89 9.24 -21.52 9.42
N ILE A 90 9.74 -20.38 8.94
CA ILE A 90 10.29 -19.31 9.78
C ILE A 90 9.23 -18.83 10.80
N ILE A 91 7.99 -18.60 10.36
CA ILE A 91 6.91 -18.15 11.23
C ILE A 91 6.58 -19.20 12.29
N ASN A 92 6.48 -20.49 11.92
CA ASN A 92 6.21 -21.54 12.89
C ASN A 92 7.36 -21.71 13.90
N ASP A 93 8.62 -21.69 13.43
CA ASP A 93 9.79 -21.80 14.31
C ASP A 93 9.89 -20.60 15.26
N PHE A 94 9.54 -19.40 14.79
CA PHE A 94 9.49 -18.20 15.62
C PHE A 94 8.41 -18.32 16.71
N ILE A 95 7.19 -18.74 16.36
CA ILE A 95 6.08 -18.91 17.32
C ILE A 95 6.40 -20.01 18.35
N LEU A 96 7.04 -21.10 17.92
CA LEU A 96 7.42 -22.18 18.86
C LEU A 96 8.43 -21.71 19.91
N LYS A 97 9.32 -20.80 19.54
CA LYS A 97 10.32 -20.21 20.46
C LYS A 97 9.77 -19.07 21.31
N ASN A 98 8.74 -18.37 20.83
CA ASN A 98 8.14 -17.19 21.49
C ASN A 98 6.67 -17.46 21.80
N LYS A 99 6.41 -18.02 22.98
CA LYS A 99 5.05 -18.45 23.42
C LYS A 99 4.10 -17.30 23.70
N ASP A 100 4.59 -16.08 23.75
CA ASP A 100 3.85 -14.82 23.88
C ASP A 100 3.27 -14.31 22.56
N VAL A 101 3.64 -14.93 21.43
CA VAL A 101 3.02 -14.66 20.13
C VAL A 101 1.65 -15.28 20.06
N VAL A 102 0.61 -14.42 19.98
CA VAL A 102 -0.81 -14.84 20.01
C VAL A 102 -1.50 -14.72 18.64
N GLY A 103 -0.82 -14.19 17.61
CA GLY A 103 -1.43 -14.04 16.30
C GLY A 103 -0.49 -13.57 15.20
N VAL A 104 -0.98 -13.68 13.95
CA VAL A 104 -0.27 -13.28 12.75
C VAL A 104 -1.20 -12.46 11.85
N ILE A 105 -0.73 -11.31 11.35
CA ILE A 105 -1.40 -10.50 10.32
C ILE A 105 -0.48 -10.46 9.09
N SER A 106 -0.92 -11.11 8.03
CA SER A 106 -0.19 -11.20 6.76
C SER A 106 -0.80 -10.24 5.73
N ASP A 107 -0.07 -9.25 5.29
CA ASP A 107 -0.48 -8.40 4.19
C ASP A 107 0.10 -8.90 2.87
N ASN A 108 -0.68 -9.72 2.17
CA ASN A 108 -0.37 -10.35 0.89
C ASN A 108 0.89 -11.26 0.87
N ARG A 109 1.40 -11.70 2.02
CA ARG A 109 2.44 -12.74 2.08
C ARG A 109 1.81 -14.12 2.25
N PHE A 110 1.93 -14.96 1.24
CA PHE A 110 1.15 -16.20 1.11
C PHE A 110 1.54 -17.29 2.10
N GLY A 111 2.79 -17.26 2.59
CA GLY A 111 3.32 -18.24 3.55
C GLY A 111 3.25 -17.81 5.01
N VAL A 112 2.99 -16.54 5.28
CA VAL A 112 2.99 -15.98 6.65
C VAL A 112 1.68 -16.31 7.35
N ARG A 113 1.57 -17.51 7.86
CA ARG A 113 0.46 -18.06 8.62
C ARG A 113 0.90 -19.25 9.44
N SER A 114 0.16 -19.57 10.48
CA SER A 114 0.44 -20.72 11.37
C SER A 114 -0.85 -21.48 11.69
N SER A 115 -0.71 -22.73 12.10
CA SER A 115 -1.79 -23.50 12.74
C SER A 115 -1.70 -23.43 14.27
N LEU A 116 -0.65 -22.79 14.80
CA LEU A 116 -0.42 -22.70 16.24
C LEU A 116 -1.13 -21.49 16.88
N VAL A 117 -1.35 -20.44 16.08
CA VAL A 117 -2.03 -19.21 16.48
C VAL A 117 -2.93 -18.70 15.35
N PRO A 118 -3.98 -17.92 15.63
CA PRO A 118 -4.84 -17.33 14.62
C PRO A 118 -4.06 -16.48 13.60
N SER A 119 -4.42 -16.62 12.34
CA SER A 119 -3.77 -15.93 11.22
C SER A 119 -4.78 -15.17 10.37
N VAL A 120 -4.52 -13.89 10.16
CA VAL A 120 -5.33 -12.98 9.34
C VAL A 120 -4.63 -12.71 8.01
N TYR A 121 -5.39 -12.70 6.94
CA TYR A 121 -4.94 -12.25 5.62
C TYR A 121 -5.51 -10.87 5.29
N LEU A 122 -4.64 -9.88 5.11
CA LEU A 122 -5.03 -8.52 4.73
C LEU A 122 -4.92 -8.35 3.23
N THR A 123 -6.01 -8.01 2.55
CA THR A 123 -6.01 -7.70 1.12
C THR A 123 -7.25 -6.91 0.69
N HIS A 124 -7.08 -5.99 -0.25
CA HIS A 124 -8.18 -5.34 -0.97
C HIS A 124 -8.51 -6.04 -2.30
N GLN A 125 -7.75 -7.09 -2.66
CA GLN A 125 -7.91 -7.82 -3.91
C GLN A 125 -8.47 -9.22 -3.65
N ILE A 126 -9.75 -9.33 -3.36
CA ILE A 126 -10.43 -10.64 -3.37
C ILE A 126 -10.46 -11.20 -4.80
N ASN A 127 -10.61 -10.31 -5.78
CA ASN A 127 -10.53 -10.61 -7.20
C ASN A 127 -9.27 -9.97 -7.81
N VAL A 128 -8.40 -10.81 -8.38
CA VAL A 128 -7.16 -10.37 -9.02
C VAL A 128 -7.43 -10.07 -10.49
N LEU A 129 -7.42 -8.79 -10.86
CA LEU A 129 -7.63 -8.37 -12.25
C LEU A 129 -6.35 -8.59 -13.06
N SER A 130 -6.32 -9.64 -13.88
CA SER A 130 -5.20 -10.03 -14.74
C SER A 130 -5.56 -10.18 -16.22
N GLY A 131 -6.64 -9.49 -16.67
CA GLY A 131 -7.17 -9.62 -18.02
C GLY A 131 -7.84 -10.98 -18.25
N ALA A 132 -7.51 -11.69 -19.34
CA ALA A 132 -8.10 -12.99 -19.68
C ALA A 132 -7.91 -14.07 -18.60
N THR A 133 -6.91 -13.93 -17.71
CA THR A 133 -6.63 -14.90 -16.64
C THR A 133 -7.27 -14.52 -15.29
N THR A 134 -8.09 -13.47 -15.24
CA THR A 134 -8.72 -12.94 -14.01
C THR A 134 -9.46 -14.02 -13.22
N PHE A 135 -10.24 -14.87 -13.87
CA PHE A 135 -10.98 -15.92 -13.18
C PHE A 135 -10.05 -16.91 -12.47
N PHE A 136 -9.03 -17.39 -13.18
CA PHE A 136 -8.07 -18.36 -12.63
C PHE A 136 -7.20 -17.75 -11.53
N SER A 137 -6.67 -16.54 -11.73
CA SER A 137 -5.88 -15.83 -10.73
C SER A 137 -6.69 -15.57 -9.47
N SER A 138 -7.94 -15.12 -9.61
CA SER A 138 -8.85 -14.89 -8.48
C SER A 138 -9.18 -16.18 -7.74
N PHE A 139 -9.42 -17.28 -8.46
CA PHE A 139 -9.68 -18.58 -7.84
C PHE A 139 -8.48 -19.08 -7.02
N LEU A 140 -7.27 -19.00 -7.56
CA LEU A 140 -6.06 -19.37 -6.82
C LEU A 140 -5.85 -18.47 -5.58
N HIS A 141 -6.04 -17.18 -5.74
CA HIS A 141 -5.90 -16.24 -4.63
C HIS A 141 -6.94 -16.52 -3.52
N GLN A 142 -8.19 -16.76 -3.88
CA GLN A 142 -9.23 -17.14 -2.93
C GLN A 142 -8.93 -18.47 -2.22
N LYS A 143 -8.27 -19.43 -2.88
CA LYS A 143 -7.77 -20.65 -2.23
C LYS A 143 -6.67 -20.35 -1.18
N ILE A 144 -5.85 -19.34 -1.42
CA ILE A 144 -4.87 -18.89 -0.43
C ILE A 144 -5.58 -18.24 0.75
N ILE A 145 -6.50 -17.30 0.50
CA ILE A 145 -7.29 -16.63 1.55
C ILE A 145 -8.00 -17.64 2.47
N LYS A 146 -8.58 -18.69 1.93
CA LYS A 146 -9.25 -19.76 2.70
C LYS A 146 -8.34 -20.53 3.68
N LYS A 147 -7.03 -20.34 3.62
CA LYS A 147 -6.08 -20.97 4.56
C LYS A 147 -5.83 -20.12 5.81
N TYR A 148 -6.44 -18.95 5.89
CA TYR A 148 -6.38 -18.04 7.02
C TYR A 148 -7.70 -18.06 7.77
N ASP A 149 -7.66 -17.75 9.07
CA ASP A 149 -8.85 -17.74 9.91
C ASP A 149 -9.82 -16.62 9.55
N GLU A 150 -9.29 -15.46 9.20
CA GLU A 150 -10.05 -14.31 8.70
C GLU A 150 -9.34 -13.62 7.55
N CYS A 151 -10.12 -12.99 6.65
CA CYS A 151 -9.63 -12.06 5.63
C CYS A 151 -10.09 -10.64 5.98
N TRP A 152 -9.15 -9.73 6.21
CA TRP A 152 -9.46 -8.33 6.43
C TRP A 152 -9.36 -7.54 5.14
N ILE A 153 -10.44 -6.84 4.80
CA ILE A 153 -10.54 -6.02 3.60
C ILE A 153 -10.45 -4.55 4.02
N PRO A 154 -9.36 -3.84 3.68
CA PRO A 154 -9.21 -2.42 4.00
C PRO A 154 -10.00 -1.55 3.03
N ASP A 155 -11.31 -1.63 3.06
CA ASP A 155 -12.26 -0.81 2.30
C ASP A 155 -13.58 -0.72 3.07
N THR A 156 -14.52 0.06 2.56
CA THR A 156 -15.90 0.12 3.03
C THR A 156 -16.71 -1.07 2.48
N PRO A 157 -17.82 -1.47 3.14
CA PRO A 157 -18.63 -2.60 2.68
C PRO A 157 -19.19 -2.45 1.25
N ASP A 158 -19.40 -1.23 0.79
CA ASP A 158 -19.82 -0.89 -0.57
C ASP A 158 -18.66 -0.86 -1.59
N SER A 159 -17.42 -1.17 -1.13
CA SER A 159 -16.23 -1.20 -1.97
C SER A 159 -15.95 0.11 -2.71
N GLN A 160 -16.14 1.23 -2.01
CA GLN A 160 -16.11 2.59 -2.57
C GLN A 160 -14.84 2.90 -3.38
N PHE A 161 -13.68 2.40 -2.95
CA PHE A 161 -12.40 2.72 -3.58
C PHE A 161 -11.80 1.59 -4.40
N SER A 162 -12.11 0.35 -4.09
CA SER A 162 -11.59 -0.83 -4.77
C SER A 162 -12.54 -1.39 -5.83
N GLY A 163 -13.82 -1.06 -5.78
CA GLY A 163 -14.83 -1.53 -6.70
C GLY A 163 -14.84 -3.06 -6.82
N LYS A 164 -14.68 -3.58 -8.04
CA LYS A 164 -14.68 -5.04 -8.30
C LYS A 164 -13.55 -5.80 -7.63
N LEU A 165 -12.47 -5.15 -7.18
CA LEU A 165 -11.32 -5.82 -6.55
C LEU A 165 -11.70 -6.47 -5.23
N SER A 166 -12.47 -5.78 -4.38
CA SER A 166 -12.90 -6.26 -3.08
C SER A 166 -14.30 -6.87 -3.06
N SER A 167 -14.97 -6.96 -4.22
CA SER A 167 -16.29 -7.59 -4.26
C SER A 167 -16.20 -9.04 -3.78
N THR A 168 -17.00 -9.35 -2.77
CA THR A 168 -16.90 -10.58 -1.99
C THR A 168 -17.82 -11.69 -2.52
N LYS A 169 -17.44 -12.95 -2.24
CA LYS A 169 -18.27 -14.13 -2.46
C LYS A 169 -18.64 -14.75 -1.11
N LYS A 170 -19.83 -15.32 -1.03
CA LYS A 170 -20.44 -15.89 0.21
C LYS A 170 -19.58 -16.93 0.97
N ASN A 171 -18.50 -17.46 0.38
CA ASN A 171 -17.74 -18.60 0.91
C ASN A 171 -16.38 -18.22 1.52
N LEU A 172 -16.15 -16.96 1.86
CA LEU A 172 -14.94 -16.49 2.54
C LEU A 172 -15.31 -15.90 3.91
N ASN A 173 -14.53 -16.23 4.93
CA ASN A 173 -14.61 -15.55 6.22
C ASN A 173 -13.87 -14.21 6.13
N TYR A 174 -14.60 -13.11 5.91
CA TYR A 174 -14.02 -11.79 5.72
C TYR A 174 -14.67 -10.72 6.59
N LYS A 175 -13.91 -9.67 6.85
CA LYS A 175 -14.38 -8.44 7.51
C LYS A 175 -13.90 -7.23 6.71
N PHE A 176 -14.79 -6.30 6.41
CA PHE A 176 -14.41 -4.95 6.00
C PHE A 176 -13.94 -4.19 7.23
N ILE A 177 -12.70 -3.71 7.20
CA ILE A 177 -12.09 -3.02 8.34
C ILE A 177 -12.03 -1.50 8.15
N GLY A 178 -12.66 -1.01 7.06
CA GLY A 178 -12.66 0.39 6.70
C GLY A 178 -11.39 0.85 6.00
N VAL A 179 -11.34 2.12 5.69
CA VAL A 179 -10.22 2.71 4.96
C VAL A 179 -9.04 2.93 5.90
N LEU A 180 -7.90 2.34 5.55
CA LEU A 180 -6.66 2.44 6.31
C LEU A 180 -5.80 3.59 5.79
N SER A 181 -5.43 4.50 6.66
CA SER A 181 -4.42 5.51 6.38
C SER A 181 -3.56 5.77 7.62
N ARG A 182 -2.28 5.99 7.39
CA ARG A 182 -1.34 6.45 8.41
C ARG A 182 -1.41 7.96 8.64
N PHE A 183 -2.24 8.67 7.89
CA PHE A 183 -2.33 10.12 7.89
C PHE A 183 -3.62 10.61 8.54
N LYS A 184 -3.53 11.82 9.12
CA LYS A 184 -4.65 12.58 9.66
C LYS A 184 -4.82 13.87 8.88
N LYS A 185 -6.07 14.24 8.58
CA LYS A 185 -6.37 15.52 7.95
C LYS A 185 -6.03 16.66 8.92
N GLU A 186 -5.24 17.59 8.43
CA GLU A 186 -4.91 18.84 9.13
C GLU A 186 -5.25 20.03 8.23
N VAL A 187 -5.74 21.09 8.82
CA VAL A 187 -5.97 22.35 8.10
C VAL A 187 -4.66 23.16 8.16
N LEU A 188 -3.90 23.08 7.09
CA LEU A 188 -2.66 23.81 6.91
C LEU A 188 -2.76 24.79 5.76
N GLU A 189 -2.01 25.88 5.82
CA GLU A 189 -1.85 26.82 4.74
C GLU A 189 -1.32 26.11 3.48
N LYS A 190 -1.88 26.42 2.31
CA LYS A 190 -1.47 25.86 1.02
C LYS A 190 -0.22 26.60 0.53
N LYS A 191 0.93 25.97 0.76
CA LYS A 191 2.25 26.52 0.36
C LYS A 191 2.85 25.80 -0.83
N ILE A 192 2.26 24.68 -1.25
CA ILE A 192 2.74 23.84 -2.33
C ILE A 192 1.63 23.77 -3.39
N ASP A 193 1.91 24.28 -4.57
CA ASP A 193 0.94 24.27 -5.67
C ASP A 193 0.75 22.84 -6.19
N ILE A 194 1.86 22.11 -6.38
CA ILE A 194 1.86 20.76 -6.89
C ILE A 194 2.79 19.87 -6.07
N LEU A 195 2.25 18.79 -5.52
CA LEU A 195 3.04 17.70 -4.98
C LEU A 195 3.11 16.55 -5.98
N VAL A 196 4.31 16.18 -6.39
CA VAL A 196 4.60 14.97 -7.16
C VAL A 196 5.03 13.88 -6.18
N LEU A 197 4.13 12.94 -5.90
CA LEU A 197 4.39 11.83 -4.98
C LEU A 197 4.61 10.53 -5.77
N LEU A 198 5.87 10.15 -5.93
CA LEU A 198 6.27 8.99 -6.69
C LEU A 198 6.37 7.74 -5.82
N SER A 199 6.03 6.62 -6.43
CA SER A 199 6.15 5.29 -5.85
C SER A 199 6.21 4.23 -6.95
N GLY A 200 6.47 2.99 -6.57
CA GLY A 200 6.46 1.85 -7.48
C GLY A 200 7.86 1.35 -7.82
N PRO A 201 7.93 0.22 -8.56
CA PRO A 201 9.18 -0.42 -8.91
C PRO A 201 9.91 0.27 -10.06
N GLU A 202 11.21 0.07 -10.10
CA GLU A 202 12.03 0.44 -11.26
C GLU A 202 11.77 -0.50 -12.46
N PRO A 203 11.91 -0.02 -13.68
CA PRO A 203 12.28 1.34 -14.10
C PRO A 203 11.09 2.32 -14.18
N ASN A 204 9.87 1.87 -13.93
CA ASN A 204 8.65 2.66 -14.14
C ASN A 204 8.60 3.93 -13.25
N ARG A 205 9.20 3.88 -12.05
CA ARG A 205 9.28 5.04 -11.17
C ARG A 205 10.17 6.11 -11.79
N THR A 206 11.39 5.74 -12.21
CA THR A 206 12.37 6.68 -12.84
C THR A 206 11.83 7.23 -14.15
N LEU A 207 11.13 6.45 -14.96
CA LEU A 207 10.51 6.95 -16.21
C LEU A 207 9.48 8.05 -15.92
N LEU A 208 8.64 7.87 -14.90
CA LEU A 208 7.68 8.91 -14.52
C LEU A 208 8.38 10.13 -13.92
N GLU A 209 9.39 9.94 -13.08
CA GLU A 209 10.21 11.01 -12.52
C GLU A 209 10.80 11.89 -13.62
N THR A 210 11.50 11.28 -14.58
CA THR A 210 12.12 12.00 -15.72
C THR A 210 11.09 12.78 -16.52
N LYS A 211 9.93 12.18 -16.84
CA LYS A 211 8.85 12.85 -17.57
C LYS A 211 8.35 14.07 -16.81
N LEU A 212 8.08 13.94 -15.51
CA LEU A 212 7.51 15.03 -14.72
C LEU A 212 8.55 16.14 -14.44
N ILE A 213 9.81 15.81 -14.21
CA ILE A 213 10.88 16.81 -14.09
C ILE A 213 10.99 17.62 -15.38
N SER A 214 10.96 16.97 -16.54
CA SER A 214 10.99 17.66 -17.85
C SER A 214 9.77 18.55 -18.04
N GLU A 215 8.58 18.09 -17.68
CA GLU A 215 7.32 18.81 -17.85
C GLU A 215 7.26 20.09 -17.00
N PHE A 216 7.84 20.04 -15.79
CA PHE A 216 7.82 21.15 -14.82
C PHE A 216 9.13 21.95 -14.74
N LYS A 217 10.05 21.76 -15.67
CA LYS A 217 11.40 22.38 -15.61
C LYS A 217 11.39 23.90 -15.46
N ASN A 218 10.49 24.60 -16.13
CA ASN A 218 10.37 26.06 -16.13
C ASN A 218 8.98 26.50 -15.62
N ASP A 219 8.35 25.71 -14.80
CA ASP A 219 7.06 26.05 -14.23
C ASP A 219 7.26 27.06 -13.06
N PRO A 220 6.51 28.17 -13.02
CA PRO A 220 6.67 29.18 -11.97
C PRO A 220 6.11 28.76 -10.62
N ARG A 221 5.30 27.71 -10.57
CA ARG A 221 4.65 27.22 -9.35
C ARG A 221 5.65 26.58 -8.39
N ASN A 222 5.31 26.57 -7.11
CA ASN A 222 6.06 25.85 -6.10
C ASN A 222 5.74 24.35 -6.18
N ILE A 223 6.70 23.56 -6.68
CA ILE A 223 6.52 22.12 -6.92
C ILE A 223 7.45 21.33 -6.00
N VAL A 224 6.88 20.37 -5.31
CA VAL A 224 7.62 19.45 -4.42
C VAL A 224 7.56 18.04 -4.99
N PHE A 225 8.72 17.42 -5.13
CA PHE A 225 8.87 16.02 -5.52
C PHE A 225 9.25 15.17 -4.33
N VAL A 226 8.50 14.10 -4.06
CA VAL A 226 8.87 13.05 -3.12
C VAL A 226 9.04 11.77 -3.91
N LEU A 227 10.28 11.31 -4.05
CA LEU A 227 10.68 10.30 -5.04
C LEU A 227 10.37 8.86 -4.63
N GLY A 228 10.15 8.61 -3.33
CA GLY A 228 9.85 7.27 -2.81
C GLY A 228 11.04 6.30 -2.82
N ILE A 229 12.28 6.84 -2.80
CA ILE A 229 13.53 6.08 -2.78
C ILE A 229 14.00 5.95 -1.34
N VAL A 230 13.62 4.86 -0.67
CA VAL A 230 14.03 4.57 0.71
C VAL A 230 15.42 3.95 0.70
N ALA A 231 16.45 4.79 0.64
CA ALA A 231 17.84 4.39 0.67
C ALA A 231 18.65 5.38 1.51
N GLY A 232 19.36 4.88 2.51
CA GLY A 232 20.21 5.70 3.37
C GLY A 232 19.43 6.75 4.17
N LYS A 233 20.05 7.92 4.38
CA LYS A 233 19.45 9.05 5.09
C LYS A 233 18.48 9.83 4.19
N GLN A 234 17.49 10.47 4.80
CA GLN A 234 16.63 11.42 4.12
C GLN A 234 17.48 12.58 3.56
N LYS A 235 17.21 12.94 2.30
CA LYS A 235 17.87 14.03 1.59
C LYS A 235 16.85 15.00 1.04
N LYS A 236 17.18 16.29 1.12
CA LYS A 236 16.43 17.39 0.49
C LYS A 236 17.37 18.17 -0.40
N TRP A 237 16.94 18.55 -1.60
CA TRP A 237 17.66 19.45 -2.49
C TRP A 237 16.69 20.26 -3.35
N THR A 238 17.16 21.30 -4.00
CA THR A 238 16.36 22.19 -4.85
C THR A 238 17.02 22.34 -6.22
N VAL A 239 16.22 22.35 -7.28
CA VAL A 239 16.65 22.64 -8.65
C VAL A 239 15.64 23.61 -9.27
N GLY A 240 16.07 24.86 -9.51
CA GLY A 240 15.14 25.94 -9.86
C GLY A 240 14.09 26.14 -8.75
N ASN A 241 12.82 26.20 -9.14
CA ASN A 241 11.69 26.32 -8.19
C ASN A 241 11.24 24.96 -7.62
N ASN A 242 11.84 23.85 -8.04
CA ASN A 242 11.43 22.52 -7.64
C ASN A 242 12.22 22.05 -6.42
N THR A 243 11.53 21.62 -5.38
CA THR A 243 12.13 20.99 -4.19
C THR A 243 11.98 19.46 -4.26
N PHE A 244 13.03 18.74 -3.95
CA PHE A 244 13.09 17.29 -4.02
C PHE A 244 13.37 16.68 -2.66
N TYR A 245 12.72 15.55 -2.38
CA TYR A 245 13.03 14.63 -1.28
C TYR A 245 13.19 13.23 -1.83
N ASN A 246 14.24 12.51 -1.43
CA ASN A 246 14.36 11.10 -1.83
C ASN A 246 13.22 10.26 -1.25
N TYR A 247 12.88 10.42 0.02
CA TYR A 247 11.67 9.91 0.67
C TYR A 247 11.35 10.74 1.91
N LEU A 248 10.16 10.56 2.45
CA LEU A 248 9.72 11.15 3.72
C LEU A 248 9.00 10.10 4.56
N LEU A 249 9.22 10.15 5.88
CA LEU A 249 8.45 9.37 6.86
C LEU A 249 7.06 9.99 7.06
N SER A 250 6.17 9.24 7.71
CA SER A 250 4.74 9.55 7.77
C SER A 250 4.45 10.97 8.25
N ASN A 251 5.04 11.43 9.35
CA ASN A 251 4.76 12.77 9.91
C ASN A 251 5.15 13.92 8.96
N ALA A 252 6.33 13.84 8.35
CA ALA A 252 6.80 14.85 7.40
C ALA A 252 6.01 14.83 6.10
N LEU A 253 5.71 13.63 5.59
CA LEU A 253 4.92 13.47 4.37
C LEU A 253 3.48 13.97 4.57
N GLN A 254 2.86 13.70 5.73
CA GLN A 254 1.52 14.21 6.07
C GLN A 254 1.44 15.73 5.97
N LYS A 255 2.43 16.45 6.56
CA LYS A 255 2.48 17.92 6.50
C LYS A 255 2.58 18.43 5.07
N ILE A 256 3.44 17.82 4.24
CA ILE A 256 3.60 18.18 2.83
C ILE A 256 2.30 17.92 2.06
N ILE A 257 1.68 16.76 2.22
CA ILE A 257 0.41 16.44 1.57
C ILE A 257 -0.68 17.43 2.01
N ASN A 258 -0.80 17.71 3.32
CA ASN A 258 -1.82 18.65 3.83
C ASN A 258 -1.60 20.07 3.31
N SER A 259 -0.35 20.52 3.11
CA SER A 259 0.00 21.83 2.57
C SER A 259 -0.08 21.93 1.04
N SER A 260 -0.40 20.86 0.32
CA SER A 260 -0.43 20.82 -1.13
C SER A 260 -1.83 21.06 -1.68
N GLU A 261 -1.93 21.83 -2.78
CA GLU A 261 -3.18 22.10 -3.51
C GLU A 261 -3.56 20.89 -4.38
N ILE A 262 -2.69 20.51 -5.31
CA ILE A 262 -2.88 19.41 -6.25
C ILE A 262 -1.79 18.35 -6.03
N ILE A 263 -2.17 17.09 -6.15
CA ILE A 263 -1.24 15.98 -6.05
C ILE A 263 -1.19 15.21 -7.37
N ILE A 264 0.01 14.88 -7.83
CA ILE A 264 0.23 13.91 -8.91
C ILE A 264 0.79 12.64 -8.31
N SER A 265 0.15 11.50 -8.57
CA SER A 265 0.58 10.22 -7.99
C SER A 265 0.22 9.02 -8.88
N ARG A 266 0.78 7.87 -8.56
CA ARG A 266 0.29 6.58 -9.04
C ARG A 266 -1.06 6.26 -8.41
N SER A 267 -1.93 5.53 -9.13
CA SER A 267 -3.23 5.07 -8.65
C SER A 267 -3.13 3.77 -7.84
N GLY A 268 -2.14 3.68 -6.95
CA GLY A 268 -2.03 2.56 -6.02
C GLY A 268 -3.09 2.66 -4.92
N TYR A 269 -3.67 1.51 -4.54
CA TYR A 269 -4.80 1.48 -3.60
C TYR A 269 -4.50 2.16 -2.25
N SER A 270 -3.31 1.90 -1.67
CA SER A 270 -2.93 2.55 -0.40
C SER A 270 -2.83 4.07 -0.52
N SER A 271 -2.32 4.59 -1.64
CA SER A 271 -2.30 6.04 -1.89
C SER A 271 -3.69 6.62 -2.05
N ILE A 272 -4.60 5.89 -2.71
CA ILE A 272 -6.01 6.30 -2.84
C ILE A 272 -6.66 6.43 -1.46
N MET A 273 -6.44 5.46 -0.57
CA MET A 273 -6.94 5.53 0.82
C MET A 273 -6.36 6.72 1.57
N ASP A 274 -5.05 6.94 1.49
CA ASP A 274 -4.38 8.08 2.13
C ASP A 274 -4.99 9.42 1.64
N PHE A 275 -5.15 9.58 0.34
CA PHE A 275 -5.71 10.81 -0.23
C PHE A 275 -7.20 10.97 0.06
N ALA A 276 -7.95 9.89 0.21
CA ALA A 276 -9.35 9.94 0.58
C ALA A 276 -9.55 10.46 2.02
N ILE A 277 -8.76 9.97 2.98
CA ILE A 277 -8.75 10.45 4.37
C ILE A 277 -8.33 11.91 4.44
N LEU A 278 -7.33 12.31 3.65
CA LEU A 278 -6.82 13.68 3.61
C LEU A 278 -7.69 14.63 2.76
N ARG A 279 -8.74 14.09 2.11
CA ARG A 279 -9.69 14.82 1.24
C ARG A 279 -8.97 15.62 0.14
N LYS A 280 -8.09 14.92 -0.62
CA LYS A 280 -7.23 15.56 -1.61
C LYS A 280 -7.78 15.48 -3.03
N LYS A 281 -7.43 16.50 -3.81
CA LYS A 281 -7.58 16.52 -5.25
C LYS A 281 -6.33 15.96 -5.89
N VAL A 282 -6.47 14.91 -6.68
CA VAL A 282 -5.35 14.13 -7.23
C VAL A 282 -5.50 13.93 -8.72
N PHE A 283 -4.41 14.05 -9.46
CA PHE A 283 -4.27 13.57 -10.83
C PHE A 283 -3.48 12.25 -10.82
N PHE A 284 -4.05 11.19 -11.38
CA PHE A 284 -3.39 9.89 -11.38
C PHE A 284 -2.65 9.59 -12.69
N ILE A 285 -1.46 8.98 -12.57
CA ILE A 285 -0.71 8.42 -13.68
C ILE A 285 -0.39 6.97 -13.34
N PRO A 286 -1.24 5.99 -13.77
CA PRO A 286 -1.05 4.58 -13.45
C PRO A 286 0.29 4.06 -13.97
N THR A 287 0.84 3.05 -13.28
CA THR A 287 2.02 2.33 -13.75
C THR A 287 1.65 1.52 -14.99
N GLU A 288 2.45 1.64 -16.05
CA GLU A 288 2.23 0.88 -17.27
C GLU A 288 2.30 -0.64 -17.00
N ASN A 289 1.44 -1.37 -17.69
CA ASN A 289 1.29 -2.84 -17.55
C ASN A 289 0.87 -3.32 -16.15
N GLN A 290 0.37 -2.42 -15.27
CA GLN A 290 -0.21 -2.80 -13.99
C GLN A 290 -1.73 -2.66 -14.05
N SER A 291 -2.41 -3.79 -14.25
CA SER A 291 -3.87 -3.85 -14.48
C SER A 291 -4.70 -3.30 -13.32
N GLU A 292 -4.26 -3.50 -12.08
CA GLU A 292 -4.92 -2.94 -10.89
C GLU A 292 -4.96 -1.41 -10.94
N GLN A 293 -3.79 -0.77 -11.13
CA GLN A 293 -3.73 0.69 -11.15
C GLN A 293 -4.49 1.28 -12.34
N ALA A 294 -4.41 0.65 -13.50
CA ALA A 294 -5.19 1.06 -14.67
C ALA A 294 -6.70 0.96 -14.41
N TYR A 295 -7.15 -0.12 -13.74
CA TYR A 295 -8.54 -0.28 -13.34
C TYR A 295 -8.97 0.78 -12.34
N LEU A 296 -8.21 0.99 -11.27
CA LEU A 296 -8.53 1.96 -10.21
C LEU A 296 -8.61 3.38 -10.76
N ALA A 297 -7.63 3.81 -11.59
CA ALA A 297 -7.64 5.11 -12.21
C ALA A 297 -8.89 5.33 -13.08
N LYS A 298 -9.24 4.35 -13.93
CA LYS A 298 -10.45 4.38 -14.76
C LYS A 298 -11.71 4.41 -13.91
N TYR A 299 -11.76 3.59 -12.86
CA TYR A 299 -12.90 3.53 -11.94
C TYR A 299 -13.15 4.88 -11.28
N LEU A 300 -12.10 5.53 -10.76
CA LEU A 300 -12.21 6.84 -10.12
C LEU A 300 -12.62 7.94 -11.13
N GLN A 301 -12.12 7.89 -12.36
CA GLN A 301 -12.49 8.86 -13.40
C GLN A 301 -13.95 8.72 -13.81
N VAL A 302 -14.42 7.49 -14.05
CA VAL A 302 -15.82 7.22 -14.44
C VAL A 302 -16.80 7.67 -13.36
N ASN A 303 -16.41 7.57 -12.08
CA ASN A 303 -17.22 8.05 -10.95
C ASN A 303 -17.06 9.56 -10.67
N GLY A 304 -16.33 10.30 -11.51
CA GLY A 304 -16.12 11.74 -11.38
C GLY A 304 -15.28 12.13 -10.16
N ILE A 305 -14.45 11.21 -9.64
CA ILE A 305 -13.67 11.40 -8.41
C ILE A 305 -12.31 12.01 -8.72
N ALA A 306 -11.55 11.45 -9.66
CA ALA A 306 -10.22 11.93 -9.99
C ALA A 306 -9.88 11.64 -11.46
N PRO A 307 -9.20 12.57 -12.17
CA PRO A 307 -8.76 12.36 -13.55
C PRO A 307 -7.49 11.51 -13.58
N PHE A 308 -7.22 10.91 -14.73
CA PHE A 308 -5.96 10.23 -15.00
C PHE A 308 -5.52 10.36 -16.46
N SER A 309 -4.25 10.09 -16.73
CA SER A 309 -3.72 9.82 -18.06
C SER A 309 -2.62 8.76 -18.03
N LYS A 310 -2.28 8.21 -19.21
CA LYS A 310 -1.04 7.46 -19.35
C LYS A 310 0.15 8.42 -19.26
N ILE A 311 1.35 7.90 -18.95
CA ILE A 311 2.56 8.71 -18.87
C ILE A 311 2.89 9.44 -20.20
N ALA A 312 2.70 8.77 -21.34
CA ALA A 312 2.95 9.32 -22.66
C ALA A 312 2.01 10.51 -22.99
N ASP A 313 0.78 10.45 -22.48
CA ASP A 313 -0.27 11.43 -22.79
C ASP A 313 -0.33 12.56 -21.75
N PHE A 314 0.52 12.53 -20.71
CA PHE A 314 0.49 13.54 -19.66
C PHE A 314 1.10 14.86 -20.13
N SER A 315 0.36 15.94 -19.86
CA SER A 315 0.85 17.32 -19.90
C SER A 315 0.30 18.12 -18.71
N LYS A 316 1.00 19.17 -18.29
CA LYS A 316 0.63 19.99 -17.13
C LYS A 316 -0.73 20.69 -17.27
N GLU A 317 -1.18 20.98 -18.50
CA GLU A 317 -2.50 21.56 -18.78
C GLU A 317 -3.64 20.64 -18.36
N LYS A 318 -3.42 19.31 -18.39
CA LYS A 318 -4.42 18.33 -17.94
C LYS A 318 -4.74 18.41 -16.45
N LEU A 319 -3.88 19.05 -15.66
CA LEU A 319 -4.16 19.28 -14.24
C LEU A 319 -5.40 20.12 -14.00
N LEU A 320 -5.81 20.98 -14.98
CA LEU A 320 -7.07 21.72 -14.91
C LEU A 320 -8.31 20.80 -14.75
N GLN A 321 -8.22 19.55 -15.22
CA GLN A 321 -9.30 18.58 -15.07
C GLN A 321 -9.57 18.23 -13.60
N VAL A 322 -8.58 18.36 -12.72
CA VAL A 322 -8.72 18.07 -11.29
C VAL A 322 -9.78 18.96 -10.63
N GLN A 323 -9.91 20.20 -11.08
CA GLN A 323 -10.91 21.15 -10.55
C GLN A 323 -12.35 20.74 -10.86
N LYS A 324 -12.56 20.00 -11.96
CA LYS A 324 -13.87 19.51 -12.40
C LYS A 324 -14.31 18.23 -11.69
N MET A 325 -13.44 17.61 -10.92
CA MET A 325 -13.70 16.34 -10.21
C MET A 325 -14.09 16.60 -8.75
N LYS A 326 -14.86 15.68 -8.19
CA LYS A 326 -15.30 15.72 -6.78
C LYS A 326 -14.14 15.70 -5.78
N GLY A 327 -13.02 15.04 -6.16
CA GLY A 327 -11.92 14.73 -5.25
C GLY A 327 -12.19 13.47 -4.42
N LEU A 328 -11.11 12.96 -3.83
CA LEU A 328 -11.19 11.84 -2.90
C LEU A 328 -11.67 12.33 -1.54
N ASN A 329 -12.63 11.65 -0.94
CA ASN A 329 -13.18 12.01 0.36
C ASN A 329 -13.76 10.77 1.07
N THR A 330 -13.34 10.58 2.31
CA THR A 330 -13.93 9.60 3.25
C THR A 330 -13.56 9.98 4.68
N GLU A 331 -14.19 9.34 5.64
CA GLU A 331 -13.82 9.44 7.05
C GLU A 331 -12.80 8.37 7.41
N ALA A 332 -11.88 8.72 8.33
CA ALA A 332 -10.94 7.76 8.86
C ALA A 332 -11.66 6.68 9.66
N THR A 333 -11.30 5.43 9.41
CA THR A 333 -11.82 4.31 10.20
C THR A 333 -10.87 4.06 11.37
N HIS A 334 -11.35 4.26 12.59
CA HIS A 334 -10.67 3.77 13.77
C HIS A 334 -10.88 2.26 13.87
N LEU A 335 -9.80 1.50 13.87
CA LEU A 335 -9.86 0.06 14.07
C LEU A 335 -10.32 -0.22 15.51
N LYS A 336 -11.52 -0.78 15.64
CA LYS A 336 -12.13 -1.04 16.95
C LYS A 336 -11.42 -2.22 17.64
N ALA A 337 -11.34 -2.18 18.95
CA ALA A 337 -10.74 -3.25 19.77
C ALA A 337 -11.31 -4.65 19.47
N ASN A 338 -12.61 -4.74 19.16
CA ASN A 338 -13.25 -6.02 18.80
C ASN A 338 -12.72 -6.64 17.52
N LEU A 339 -11.99 -5.90 16.68
CA LEU A 339 -11.31 -6.44 15.50
C LEU A 339 -10.25 -7.48 15.92
N PHE A 340 -9.61 -7.25 17.08
CA PHE A 340 -8.53 -8.10 17.58
C PHE A 340 -9.02 -9.27 18.45
N SER A 341 -10.33 -9.42 18.65
CA SER A 341 -10.93 -10.51 19.46
C SER A 341 -10.54 -11.92 18.99
N LEU A 342 -10.18 -12.08 17.72
CA LEU A 342 -9.65 -13.32 17.18
C LEU A 342 -8.39 -13.79 17.93
N PHE A 343 -7.53 -12.85 18.35
CA PHE A 343 -6.26 -13.11 19.03
C PHE A 343 -6.41 -13.29 20.55
N GLU A 344 -7.61 -13.14 21.08
CA GLU A 344 -7.93 -13.38 22.50
C GLU A 344 -8.36 -14.83 22.78
N ARG A 345 -8.69 -15.57 21.73
CA ARG A 345 -9.07 -16.99 21.84
C ARG A 345 -7.86 -17.80 22.29
N LYS A 346 -8.02 -18.49 23.44
CA LYS A 346 -7.06 -19.44 23.98
C LYS A 346 -7.04 -20.72 23.16
#